data_e09854de2b3816b5ac0bee348aefbe2e
#
_entry.id   e09854de2b3816b5ac0bee348aefbe2e
#
_cell.length_a   1.000
_cell.length_b   1.000
_cell.length_c   1.000
_cell.angle_alpha   90.00
_cell.angle_beta   90.00
_cell.angle_gamma   90.00
#
_symmetry.space_group_name_H-M   'P 1'
#
loop_
_entity.id
_entity.type
_entity.pdbx_description
1 polymer ?
#
loop_
_entity_poly.entity_id
_entity_poly.type
_entity_poly.pdbx_seq_one_letter_code
_entity_poly.pdbx_strand_id
1 'polypeptide(L)'
;MLVVAILVQSYKNLSIYSYLCTKILRGAMKSGLKTAFLTLWAIMGTGCAIHSVAIQQESEPLVAGPVPPAPDYADSTQWYIRDRGADVDLFYIISTETGFHMTGTDTCHFADTHDDYLRGRMRHEMHAVDSFYSGGLNYFSPYYRQVSMQSWAHQETAFARLPLALYDCRRSWDYYIKHLNHGRPFIIAGFSQGAHAMMDVMRHMPDSLAKRMVAFYCIGYKVTAEDTAACRLLRPAKGATDTGITICFNSVKALESEIDVVSKGNLFCINPVNWRTDTVPAPFVNYGRKKNDTLTAQLDPESRLLFISGYADDKPMAVIGKPGNYHNMELKFFYPYIRQNMADRVAAFMAKKEE
;
A
#
# COMPACT_ATOMS: atom_id res chain seq x y z
N MET A 1 -10.13 33.85 -0.35
CA MET A 1 -9.36 35.09 -0.59
C MET A 1 -7.91 35.05 -0.10
N LEU A 2 -7.55 34.29 0.93
CA LEU A 2 -6.17 34.20 1.43
C LEU A 2 -5.20 33.48 0.49
N VAL A 3 -5.65 32.42 -0.17
CA VAL A 3 -4.81 31.60 -1.10
C VAL A 3 -4.42 32.39 -2.36
N VAL A 4 -5.29 33.26 -2.86
CA VAL A 4 -4.99 34.11 -4.02
C VAL A 4 -3.98 35.19 -3.66
N ALA A 5 -3.99 35.68 -2.42
CA ALA A 5 -3.02 36.69 -1.96
C ALA A 5 -1.59 36.13 -1.83
N ILE A 6 -1.44 34.85 -1.41
CA ILE A 6 -0.14 34.18 -1.31
C ILE A 6 0.46 33.89 -2.69
N LEU A 7 -0.35 33.46 -3.66
CA LEU A 7 0.11 33.23 -5.03
C LEU A 7 0.54 34.54 -5.73
N VAL A 8 -0.17 35.64 -5.50
CA VAL A 8 0.19 36.96 -6.07
C VAL A 8 1.48 37.49 -5.45
N GLN A 9 1.75 37.23 -4.16
CA GLN A 9 2.98 37.64 -3.47
C GLN A 9 4.19 36.84 -4.02
N SER A 10 4.03 35.55 -4.31
CA SER A 10 5.08 34.72 -4.90
C SER A 10 5.44 35.13 -6.34
N TYR A 11 4.45 35.50 -7.16
CA TYR A 11 4.67 35.99 -8.51
C TYR A 11 5.35 37.37 -8.55
N LYS A 12 5.05 38.26 -7.61
CA LYS A 12 5.73 39.56 -7.51
C LYS A 12 7.20 39.42 -7.16
N ASN A 13 7.57 38.44 -6.31
CA ASN A 13 8.97 38.20 -5.96
C ASN A 13 9.77 37.63 -7.17
N LEU A 14 9.19 36.73 -7.97
CA LEU A 14 9.83 36.25 -9.20
C LEU A 14 10.09 37.37 -10.22
N SER A 15 9.16 38.29 -10.38
CA SER A 15 9.28 39.43 -11.29
C SER A 15 10.40 40.40 -10.85
N ILE A 16 10.55 40.63 -9.55
CA ILE A 16 11.62 41.47 -9.00
C ILE A 16 13.00 40.84 -9.17
N TYR A 17 13.10 39.51 -8.97
CA TYR A 17 14.35 38.77 -9.19
C TYR A 17 14.78 38.77 -10.67
N SER A 18 13.83 38.56 -11.58
CA SER A 18 14.09 38.63 -13.04
C SER A 18 14.56 40.03 -13.47
N TYR A 19 13.96 41.08 -12.93
CA TYR A 19 14.34 42.47 -13.22
C TYR A 19 15.72 42.81 -12.66
N LEU A 20 16.06 42.38 -11.44
CA LEU A 20 17.37 42.61 -10.81
C LEU A 20 18.46 41.84 -11.55
N CYS A 21 18.24 40.58 -11.93
CA CYS A 21 19.19 39.81 -12.74
C CYS A 21 19.48 40.48 -14.11
N THR A 22 18.43 41.00 -14.78
CA THR A 22 18.60 41.66 -16.09
C THR A 22 19.38 42.97 -15.95
N LYS A 23 19.20 43.71 -14.87
CA LYS A 23 19.88 44.99 -14.61
C LYS A 23 21.34 44.76 -14.24
N ILE A 24 21.67 43.74 -13.45
CA ILE A 24 23.04 43.34 -13.10
C ILE A 24 23.81 42.85 -14.33
N LEU A 25 23.18 42.03 -15.18
CA LEU A 25 23.76 41.54 -16.44
C LEU A 25 24.08 42.68 -17.41
N ARG A 26 23.21 43.70 -17.53
CA ARG A 26 23.50 44.89 -18.37
C ARG A 26 24.60 45.74 -17.81
N GLY A 27 24.77 45.80 -16.47
CA GLY A 27 25.91 46.52 -15.81
C GLY A 27 27.24 45.84 -16.02
N ALA A 28 27.27 44.50 -15.91
CA ALA A 28 28.48 43.71 -16.08
C ALA A 28 29.01 43.68 -17.54
N MET A 29 28.08 43.73 -18.53
CA MET A 29 28.46 43.81 -19.95
C MET A 29 29.12 45.15 -20.34
N LYS A 30 28.88 46.23 -19.60
CA LYS A 30 29.49 47.55 -19.85
C LYS A 30 30.90 47.72 -19.22
N SER A 31 31.29 46.87 -18.30
CA SER A 31 32.54 47.02 -17.52
C SER A 31 33.71 46.12 -17.97
N GLY A 32 33.59 45.31 -19.00
CA GLY A 32 34.69 44.55 -19.59
C GLY A 32 35.34 43.47 -18.74
N LEU A 33 34.76 43.10 -17.57
CA LEU A 33 35.35 42.13 -16.65
C LEU A 33 34.93 40.68 -17.02
N LYS A 34 35.76 40.03 -17.85
CA LYS A 34 35.53 38.61 -18.25
C LYS A 34 35.72 37.59 -17.10
N THR A 35 36.47 37.95 -16.06
CA THR A 35 36.78 37.06 -14.95
C THR A 35 35.62 36.95 -13.93
N ALA A 36 34.76 37.95 -13.83
CA ALA A 36 33.58 37.90 -12.96
C ALA A 36 32.45 37.01 -13.49
N PHE A 37 32.49 36.68 -14.79
CA PHE A 37 31.47 35.88 -15.46
C PHE A 37 31.58 34.40 -15.12
N LEU A 38 32.79 33.87 -14.96
CA LEU A 38 33.02 32.45 -14.62
C LEU A 38 32.68 32.11 -13.16
N THR A 39 32.94 33.06 -12.24
CA THR A 39 32.58 32.89 -10.82
C THR A 39 31.06 33.03 -10.57
N LEU A 40 30.39 33.89 -11.31
CA LEU A 40 28.94 34.02 -11.20
C LEU A 40 28.19 32.81 -11.82
N TRP A 41 28.75 32.20 -12.86
CA TRP A 41 28.20 30.96 -13.47
C TRP A 41 28.40 29.74 -12.58
N ALA A 42 29.50 29.64 -11.86
CA ALA A 42 29.75 28.60 -10.87
C ALA A 42 28.77 28.72 -9.67
N ILE A 43 28.45 29.93 -9.23
CA ILE A 43 27.51 30.17 -8.12
C ILE A 43 26.05 29.95 -8.57
N MET A 44 25.70 30.26 -9.83
CA MET A 44 24.37 29.97 -10.36
C MET A 44 24.19 28.50 -10.75
N GLY A 45 25.25 27.81 -11.17
CA GLY A 45 25.22 26.37 -11.49
C GLY A 45 25.04 25.49 -10.25
N THR A 46 25.55 25.91 -9.09
CA THR A 46 25.36 25.20 -7.82
C THR A 46 24.04 25.59 -7.11
N GLY A 47 23.48 26.76 -7.39
CA GLY A 47 22.19 27.19 -6.85
C GLY A 47 20.97 26.58 -7.52
N CYS A 48 21.08 26.06 -8.75
CA CYS A 48 19.98 25.38 -9.43
C CYS A 48 19.84 23.89 -9.08
N ALA A 49 20.77 23.31 -8.31
CA ALA A 49 20.69 21.91 -7.88
C ALA A 49 20.01 21.71 -6.52
N ILE A 50 19.64 22.79 -5.84
CA ILE A 50 18.85 22.71 -4.58
C ILE A 50 17.48 23.36 -4.81
N HIS A 51 16.72 22.87 -5.78
CA HIS A 51 15.29 22.79 -5.56
C HIS A 51 15.09 21.58 -4.64
N SER A 52 15.28 21.81 -3.34
CA SER A 52 14.54 21.06 -2.34
C SER A 52 13.09 21.26 -2.74
N VAL A 53 12.49 20.29 -3.39
CA VAL A 53 11.05 20.10 -3.36
C VAL A 53 10.76 20.08 -1.87
N ALA A 54 10.31 21.19 -1.31
CA ALA A 54 9.72 21.21 0.00
C ALA A 54 8.57 20.21 -0.14
N ILE A 55 8.77 19.00 0.35
CA ILE A 55 7.69 18.03 0.51
C ILE A 55 6.71 18.80 1.38
N GLN A 56 5.61 19.27 0.77
CA GLN A 56 4.52 19.82 1.55
C GLN A 56 4.13 18.69 2.48
N GLN A 57 4.45 18.85 3.75
CA GLN A 57 4.09 17.87 4.76
C GLN A 57 2.56 17.86 4.76
N GLU A 58 2.00 16.76 4.25
CA GLU A 58 0.56 16.57 4.18
C GLU A 58 0.00 16.73 5.58
N SER A 59 -1.04 17.55 5.74
CA SER A 59 -1.68 17.73 7.03
C SER A 59 -2.56 16.53 7.35
N GLU A 60 -2.63 16.19 8.65
CA GLU A 60 -3.53 15.14 9.13
C GLU A 60 -4.98 15.42 8.72
N PRO A 61 -5.69 14.46 8.10
CA PRO A 61 -7.07 14.64 7.69
C PRO A 61 -8.00 14.82 8.89
N LEU A 62 -8.96 15.72 8.75
CA LEU A 62 -10.03 15.88 9.73
C LEU A 62 -11.09 14.80 9.51
N VAL A 63 -11.38 14.04 10.55
CA VAL A 63 -12.41 12.99 10.57
C VAL A 63 -13.35 13.19 11.75
N ALA A 64 -14.55 12.64 11.67
CA ALA A 64 -15.55 12.77 12.74
C ALA A 64 -15.23 11.84 13.92
N GLY A 65 -15.43 12.33 15.14
CA GLY A 65 -15.28 11.60 16.40
C GLY A 65 -13.87 11.65 17.01
N PRO A 66 -13.68 10.96 18.13
CA PRO A 66 -12.38 10.88 18.78
C PRO A 66 -11.32 10.24 17.87
N VAL A 67 -10.12 10.82 17.87
CA VAL A 67 -8.96 10.34 17.13
C VAL A 67 -7.82 10.07 18.11
N PRO A 68 -7.24 8.85 18.12
CA PRO A 68 -6.07 8.55 18.94
C PRO A 68 -4.84 9.35 18.50
N PRO A 69 -3.82 9.50 19.36
CA PRO A 69 -2.56 10.12 18.98
C PRO A 69 -1.96 9.48 17.73
N ALA A 70 -1.37 10.31 16.86
CA ALA A 70 -0.72 9.83 15.64
C ALA A 70 0.49 8.93 15.98
N PRO A 71 0.73 7.83 15.25
CA PRO A 71 1.94 7.05 15.41
C PRO A 71 3.17 7.86 15.00
N ASP A 72 4.23 7.79 15.79
CA ASP A 72 5.56 8.29 15.44
C ASP A 72 6.39 7.16 14.82
N TYR A 73 6.55 7.15 13.50
CA TYR A 73 7.28 6.09 12.81
C TYR A 73 8.80 6.15 13.00
N ALA A 74 9.34 7.18 13.66
CA ALA A 74 10.71 7.16 14.16
C ALA A 74 10.87 6.28 15.40
N ASP A 75 9.79 6.03 16.13
CA ASP A 75 9.75 5.08 17.23
C ASP A 75 9.61 3.65 16.69
N SER A 76 10.62 2.81 16.93
CA SER A 76 10.62 1.40 16.51
C SER A 76 9.47 0.59 17.11
N THR A 77 8.88 1.05 18.22
CA THR A 77 7.71 0.39 18.82
C THR A 77 6.45 0.52 17.97
N GLN A 78 6.40 1.46 17.03
CA GLN A 78 5.30 1.61 16.08
C GLN A 78 5.39 0.64 14.88
N TRP A 79 6.26 -0.36 14.96
CA TRP A 79 6.52 -1.32 13.90
C TRP A 79 6.54 -2.76 14.39
N TYR A 80 6.25 -3.68 13.48
CA TYR A 80 6.67 -5.06 13.52
C TYR A 80 7.75 -5.25 12.45
N ILE A 81 9.01 -5.38 12.88
CA ILE A 81 10.17 -5.50 11.97
C ILE A 81 10.87 -6.84 12.19
N ARG A 82 11.22 -7.48 11.08
CA ARG A 82 12.16 -8.60 11.01
C ARG A 82 13.18 -8.32 9.91
N ASP A 83 14.24 -7.64 10.28
CA ASP A 83 15.41 -7.49 9.42
C ASP A 83 16.23 -8.79 9.47
N ARG A 84 16.34 -9.45 8.32
CA ARG A 84 17.04 -10.74 8.14
C ARG A 84 18.34 -10.59 7.37
N GLY A 85 18.71 -9.36 7.00
CA GLY A 85 19.82 -9.09 6.12
C GLY A 85 19.58 -9.58 4.68
N ALA A 86 18.31 -9.73 4.28
CA ALA A 86 17.94 -10.15 2.94
C ALA A 86 18.10 -9.00 1.92
N ASP A 87 18.30 -9.34 0.64
CA ASP A 87 18.43 -8.39 -0.45
C ASP A 87 17.11 -7.75 -0.89
N VAL A 88 15.97 -8.29 -0.44
CA VAL A 88 14.63 -7.85 -0.81
C VAL A 88 13.75 -7.72 0.43
N ASP A 89 12.91 -6.69 0.45
CA ASP A 89 11.99 -6.41 1.54
C ASP A 89 10.56 -6.83 1.19
N LEU A 90 9.79 -7.22 2.20
CA LEU A 90 8.33 -7.26 2.19
C LEU A 90 7.78 -6.17 3.10
N PHE A 91 7.13 -5.17 2.51
CA PHE A 91 6.37 -4.16 3.24
C PHE A 91 4.88 -4.53 3.22
N TYR A 92 4.30 -4.70 4.41
CA TYR A 92 2.95 -5.23 4.56
C TYR A 92 2.06 -4.35 5.41
N ILE A 93 0.87 -4.03 4.91
CA ILE A 93 -0.18 -3.36 5.69
C ILE A 93 -1.28 -4.38 6.01
N ILE A 94 -1.55 -4.53 7.32
CA ILE A 94 -2.55 -5.47 7.85
C ILE A 94 -3.98 -5.05 7.53
N SER A 95 -4.89 -5.99 7.66
CA SER A 95 -6.34 -5.80 7.55
C SER A 95 -6.95 -5.08 8.76
N THR A 96 -8.28 -5.07 8.85
CA THR A 96 -9.01 -4.55 10.01
C THR A 96 -9.01 -5.57 11.15
N GLU A 97 -8.14 -5.39 12.12
CA GLU A 97 -7.95 -6.31 13.27
C GLU A 97 -8.63 -5.83 14.55
N THR A 98 -9.08 -4.57 14.60
CA THR A 98 -9.62 -3.95 15.80
C THR A 98 -11.08 -3.54 15.65
N GLY A 99 -11.83 -3.59 16.75
CA GLY A 99 -13.13 -2.96 16.89
C GLY A 99 -13.03 -1.51 17.37
N PHE A 100 -14.18 -0.86 17.56
CA PHE A 100 -14.24 0.40 18.27
C PHE A 100 -13.87 0.21 19.75
N HIS A 101 -13.47 1.28 20.41
CA HIS A 101 -13.25 1.34 21.85
C HIS A 101 -13.76 2.65 22.44
N MET A 102 -13.89 2.70 23.75
CA MET A 102 -14.35 3.92 24.44
C MET A 102 -13.18 4.82 24.77
N THR A 103 -13.33 6.11 24.50
CA THR A 103 -12.41 7.16 24.93
C THR A 103 -13.21 8.14 25.79
N GLY A 104 -13.13 7.98 27.11
CA GLY A 104 -14.03 8.65 28.03
C GLY A 104 -15.47 8.19 27.80
N THR A 105 -16.37 9.11 27.47
CA THR A 105 -17.79 8.84 27.14
C THR A 105 -18.05 8.58 25.67
N ASP A 106 -17.05 8.83 24.82
CA ASP A 106 -17.21 8.79 23.37
C ASP A 106 -16.68 7.49 22.76
N THR A 107 -17.26 7.10 21.63
CA THR A 107 -16.82 5.92 20.88
C THR A 107 -15.75 6.32 19.88
N CYS A 108 -14.54 5.76 20.02
CA CYS A 108 -13.45 5.88 19.07
C CYS A 108 -13.54 4.75 18.03
N HIS A 109 -13.51 5.11 16.75
CA HIS A 109 -13.58 4.17 15.62
C HIS A 109 -12.24 3.94 14.90
N PHE A 110 -11.14 4.33 15.55
CA PHE A 110 -9.79 4.14 15.05
C PHE A 110 -8.96 3.34 16.07
N ALA A 111 -8.05 2.50 15.61
CA ALA A 111 -7.16 1.80 16.51
C ALA A 111 -6.19 2.78 17.19
N ASP A 112 -6.03 2.69 18.50
CA ASP A 112 -4.94 3.37 19.20
C ASP A 112 -3.66 2.53 19.10
N THR A 113 -2.66 3.06 18.41
CA THR A 113 -1.37 2.37 18.22
C THR A 113 -0.46 2.43 19.45
N HIS A 114 -0.88 3.12 20.50
CA HIS A 114 -0.20 3.18 21.81
C HIS A 114 -0.86 2.27 22.86
N ASP A 115 -2.06 1.76 22.57
CA ASP A 115 -2.75 0.79 23.45
C ASP A 115 -2.24 -0.63 23.22
N ASP A 116 -1.72 -1.28 24.26
CA ASP A 116 -1.11 -2.60 24.16
C ASP A 116 -2.08 -3.71 23.77
N TYR A 117 -3.37 -3.61 24.16
CA TYR A 117 -4.38 -4.59 23.78
C TYR A 117 -4.71 -4.50 22.29
N LEU A 118 -4.94 -3.29 21.77
CA LEU A 118 -5.22 -3.07 20.34
C LEU A 118 -4.00 -3.42 19.48
N ARG A 119 -2.80 -3.08 19.94
CA ARG A 119 -1.55 -3.52 19.29
C ARG A 119 -1.40 -5.03 19.27
N GLY A 120 -1.75 -5.70 20.36
CA GLY A 120 -1.74 -7.16 20.44
C GLY A 120 -2.63 -7.81 19.38
N ARG A 121 -3.81 -7.22 19.13
CA ARG A 121 -4.72 -7.64 18.05
C ARG A 121 -4.07 -7.49 16.67
N MET A 122 -3.58 -6.30 16.35
CA MET A 122 -2.90 -6.00 15.08
C MET A 122 -1.67 -6.89 14.87
N ARG A 123 -0.87 -7.09 15.92
CA ARG A 123 0.34 -7.91 15.88
C ARG A 123 0.08 -9.37 15.50
N HIS A 124 -1.13 -9.88 15.76
CA HIS A 124 -1.48 -11.26 15.44
C HIS A 124 -1.39 -11.52 13.92
N GLU A 125 -1.98 -10.66 13.09
CA GLU A 125 -1.87 -10.78 11.64
C GLU A 125 -0.44 -10.51 11.15
N MET A 126 0.24 -9.47 11.68
CA MET A 126 1.64 -9.18 11.32
C MET A 126 2.54 -10.39 11.55
N HIS A 127 2.41 -11.05 12.70
CA HIS A 127 3.18 -12.25 13.02
C HIS A 127 2.82 -13.45 12.14
N ALA A 128 1.54 -13.64 11.84
CA ALA A 128 1.09 -14.72 10.96
C ALA A 128 1.65 -14.53 9.54
N VAL A 129 1.56 -13.32 9.00
CA VAL A 129 2.10 -13.00 7.66
C VAL A 129 3.63 -13.15 7.64
N ASP A 130 4.33 -12.66 8.65
CA ASP A 130 5.77 -12.88 8.75
C ASP A 130 6.14 -14.37 8.75
N SER A 131 5.43 -15.17 9.55
CA SER A 131 5.72 -16.60 9.70
C SER A 131 5.41 -17.42 8.46
N PHE A 132 4.34 -17.09 7.74
CA PHE A 132 3.83 -17.91 6.63
C PHE A 132 4.22 -17.40 5.26
N TYR A 133 4.39 -16.10 5.05
CA TYR A 133 4.58 -15.50 3.72
C TYR A 133 5.96 -14.93 3.47
N SER A 134 6.62 -14.34 4.48
CA SER A 134 7.85 -13.57 4.25
C SER A 134 8.99 -14.38 3.64
N GLY A 135 9.00 -15.70 3.89
CA GLY A 135 9.88 -16.63 3.16
C GLY A 135 11.38 -16.37 3.28
N GLY A 136 11.80 -15.58 4.28
CA GLY A 136 13.19 -15.16 4.45
C GLY A 136 13.48 -13.74 3.98
N LEU A 137 12.51 -13.03 3.41
CA LEU A 137 12.61 -11.59 3.12
C LEU A 137 12.72 -10.78 4.42
N ASN A 138 13.31 -9.59 4.36
CA ASN A 138 13.12 -8.63 5.44
C ASN A 138 11.64 -8.25 5.49
N TYR A 139 11.08 -8.09 6.69
CA TYR A 139 9.66 -7.85 6.87
C TYR A 139 9.42 -6.58 7.68
N PHE A 140 8.59 -5.68 7.14
CA PHE A 140 8.24 -4.39 7.72
C PHE A 140 6.73 -4.21 7.70
N SER A 141 6.12 -4.04 8.87
CA SER A 141 4.68 -3.80 8.99
C SER A 141 4.43 -2.74 10.07
N PRO A 142 3.91 -1.56 9.73
CA PRO A 142 3.63 -0.50 10.69
C PRO A 142 2.31 -0.76 11.43
N TYR A 143 2.23 -0.32 12.68
CA TYR A 143 0.94 -0.05 13.32
C TYR A 143 0.37 1.23 12.74
N TYR A 144 -0.94 1.29 12.54
CA TYR A 144 -1.62 2.46 12.02
C TYR A 144 -3.02 2.58 12.63
N ARG A 145 -3.59 3.77 12.63
CA ARG A 145 -4.94 4.04 13.13
C ARG A 145 -5.98 3.49 12.15
N GLN A 146 -6.06 2.15 12.06
CA GLN A 146 -7.01 1.47 11.20
C GLN A 146 -8.44 1.78 11.58
N VAL A 147 -9.32 1.84 10.59
CA VAL A 147 -10.76 2.01 10.80
C VAL A 147 -11.34 0.75 11.43
N SER A 148 -12.15 0.91 12.47
CA SER A 148 -12.73 -0.19 13.23
C SER A 148 -13.63 -1.11 12.40
N MET A 149 -13.70 -2.39 12.77
CA MET A 149 -14.53 -3.41 12.10
C MET A 149 -15.98 -2.97 11.94
N GLN A 150 -16.58 -2.36 12.96
CA GLN A 150 -17.98 -1.94 12.94
C GLN A 150 -18.26 -0.81 11.96
N SER A 151 -17.26 -0.02 11.60
CA SER A 151 -17.43 1.03 10.59
C SER A 151 -17.82 0.45 9.23
N TRP A 152 -17.37 -0.77 8.92
CA TRP A 152 -17.62 -1.44 7.64
C TRP A 152 -19.06 -1.96 7.48
N ALA A 153 -19.88 -1.92 8.55
CA ALA A 153 -21.32 -2.20 8.43
C ALA A 153 -22.03 -1.23 7.47
N HIS A 154 -21.47 -0.01 7.32
CA HIS A 154 -21.96 1.01 6.40
C HIS A 154 -20.77 1.56 5.61
N GLN A 155 -20.70 1.26 4.32
CA GLN A 155 -19.56 1.62 3.46
C GLN A 155 -19.25 3.12 3.49
N GLU A 156 -20.26 3.98 3.37
CA GLU A 156 -20.08 5.44 3.42
C GLU A 156 -19.40 5.89 4.71
N THR A 157 -19.77 5.30 5.85
CA THR A 157 -19.15 5.59 7.15
C THR A 157 -17.69 5.15 7.19
N ALA A 158 -17.39 3.96 6.67
CA ALA A 158 -16.01 3.47 6.60
C ALA A 158 -15.15 4.36 5.70
N PHE A 159 -15.66 4.68 4.50
CA PHE A 159 -14.94 5.54 3.55
C PHE A 159 -14.74 6.97 4.06
N ALA A 160 -15.67 7.53 4.83
CA ALA A 160 -15.49 8.83 5.48
C ALA A 160 -14.38 8.84 6.54
N ARG A 161 -14.06 7.68 7.13
CA ARG A 161 -12.99 7.50 8.14
C ARG A 161 -11.65 7.11 7.54
N LEU A 162 -11.65 6.46 6.38
CA LEU A 162 -10.43 5.96 5.74
C LEU A 162 -9.31 6.98 5.54
N PRO A 163 -9.56 8.27 5.23
CA PRO A 163 -8.49 9.23 4.99
C PRO A 163 -7.42 9.27 6.10
N LEU A 164 -7.82 9.10 7.38
CA LEU A 164 -6.87 9.06 8.50
C LEU A 164 -5.97 7.82 8.46
N ALA A 165 -6.55 6.65 8.21
CA ALA A 165 -5.79 5.40 8.09
C ALA A 165 -4.83 5.43 6.89
N LEU A 166 -5.28 5.95 5.74
CA LEU A 166 -4.45 6.12 4.54
C LEU A 166 -3.29 7.10 4.78
N TYR A 167 -3.54 8.19 5.48
CA TYR A 167 -2.52 9.16 5.89
C TYR A 167 -1.41 8.50 6.73
N ASP A 168 -1.77 7.71 7.74
CA ASP A 168 -0.78 6.98 8.55
C ASP A 168 0.01 5.99 7.68
N CYS A 169 -0.64 5.25 6.78
CA CYS A 169 0.03 4.31 5.90
C CYS A 169 1.01 5.00 4.94
N ARG A 170 0.68 6.17 4.38
CA ARG A 170 1.63 6.97 3.57
C ARG A 170 2.82 7.43 4.39
N ARG A 171 2.61 7.95 5.60
CA ARG A 171 3.70 8.38 6.48
C ARG A 171 4.63 7.23 6.86
N SER A 172 4.06 6.05 7.16
CA SER A 172 4.87 4.86 7.45
C SER A 172 5.68 4.41 6.23
N TRP A 173 5.08 4.45 5.04
CA TRP A 173 5.75 4.16 3.79
C TRP A 173 6.92 5.11 3.52
N ASP A 174 6.70 6.41 3.68
CA ASP A 174 7.74 7.43 3.48
C ASP A 174 8.90 7.25 4.45
N TYR A 175 8.60 6.95 5.72
CA TYR A 175 9.61 6.64 6.72
C TYR A 175 10.39 5.37 6.36
N TYR A 176 9.69 4.30 5.97
CA TYR A 176 10.31 3.04 5.55
C TYR A 176 11.26 3.25 4.38
N ILE A 177 10.84 3.92 3.33
CA ILE A 177 11.67 4.18 2.14
C ILE A 177 12.90 5.00 2.49
N LYS A 178 12.74 6.01 3.34
CA LYS A 178 13.80 6.95 3.69
C LYS A 178 14.82 6.37 4.67
N HIS A 179 14.38 5.54 5.63
CA HIS A 179 15.20 5.15 6.78
C HIS A 179 15.45 3.64 6.90
N LEU A 180 14.58 2.78 6.38
CA LEU A 180 14.62 1.34 6.62
C LEU A 180 14.93 0.52 5.37
N ASN A 181 14.49 0.94 4.19
CA ASN A 181 14.63 0.16 2.95
C ASN A 181 16.05 0.12 2.39
N HIS A 182 16.87 1.15 2.63
CA HIS A 182 18.27 1.25 2.17
C HIS A 182 18.47 0.98 0.66
N GLY A 183 17.50 1.33 -0.17
CA GLY A 183 17.58 1.16 -1.64
C GLY A 183 17.31 -0.24 -2.15
N ARG A 184 16.95 -1.21 -1.30
CA ARG A 184 16.64 -2.59 -1.71
C ARG A 184 15.38 -2.66 -2.59
N PRO A 185 15.27 -3.64 -3.51
CA PRO A 185 14.00 -4.02 -4.10
C PRO A 185 13.00 -4.42 -3.02
N PHE A 186 11.71 -4.30 -3.34
CA PHE A 186 10.67 -4.61 -2.38
C PHE A 186 9.42 -5.22 -3.03
N ILE A 187 8.76 -6.08 -2.28
CA ILE A 187 7.38 -6.49 -2.47
C ILE A 187 6.52 -5.62 -1.56
N ILE A 188 5.41 -5.11 -2.06
CA ILE A 188 4.37 -4.52 -1.23
C ILE A 188 3.17 -5.46 -1.19
N ALA A 189 2.56 -5.57 -0.03
CA ALA A 189 1.38 -6.40 0.15
C ALA A 189 0.42 -5.80 1.17
N GLY A 190 -0.84 -6.13 1.05
CA GLY A 190 -1.86 -5.77 2.02
C GLY A 190 -3.06 -6.68 1.90
N PHE A 191 -3.79 -6.78 2.99
CA PHE A 191 -5.03 -7.53 3.03
C PHE A 191 -6.20 -6.62 3.38
N SER A 192 -7.31 -6.72 2.63
CA SER A 192 -8.55 -5.97 2.90
C SER A 192 -8.30 -4.44 2.98
N GLN A 193 -8.56 -3.80 4.13
CA GLN A 193 -8.25 -2.38 4.37
C GLN A 193 -6.76 -2.06 4.08
N GLY A 194 -5.86 -2.98 4.42
CA GLY A 194 -4.43 -2.84 4.13
C GLY A 194 -4.12 -2.85 2.63
N ALA A 195 -4.83 -3.66 1.84
CA ALA A 195 -4.69 -3.66 0.39
C ALA A 195 -5.16 -2.34 -0.23
N HIS A 196 -6.27 -1.79 0.27
CA HIS A 196 -6.74 -0.45 -0.10
C HIS A 196 -5.69 0.63 0.23
N ALA A 197 -5.11 0.57 1.43
CA ALA A 197 -4.09 1.53 1.85
C ALA A 197 -2.82 1.43 0.97
N MET A 198 -2.42 0.23 0.57
CA MET A 198 -1.29 0.06 -0.35
C MET A 198 -1.57 0.58 -1.76
N MET A 199 -2.81 0.50 -2.26
CA MET A 199 -3.16 1.18 -3.52
C MET A 199 -3.04 2.69 -3.42
N ASP A 200 -3.42 3.27 -2.29
CA ASP A 200 -3.25 4.70 -2.04
C ASP A 200 -1.75 5.09 -1.99
N VAL A 201 -0.91 4.33 -1.33
CA VAL A 201 0.55 4.49 -1.38
C VAL A 201 1.08 4.44 -2.82
N MET A 202 0.60 3.49 -3.63
CA MET A 202 1.02 3.37 -5.04
C MET A 202 0.64 4.59 -5.89
N ARG A 203 -0.50 5.23 -5.62
CA ARG A 203 -0.89 6.47 -6.33
C ARG A 203 0.11 7.61 -6.11
N HIS A 204 0.80 7.62 -4.98
CA HIS A 204 1.79 8.63 -4.61
C HIS A 204 3.24 8.19 -4.87
N MET A 205 3.45 6.95 -5.35
CA MET A 205 4.77 6.39 -5.58
C MET A 205 5.42 6.97 -6.84
N PRO A 206 6.60 7.61 -6.76
CA PRO A 206 7.31 8.09 -7.94
C PRO A 206 7.84 6.93 -8.78
N ASP A 207 7.96 7.15 -10.10
CA ASP A 207 8.41 6.14 -11.05
C ASP A 207 9.80 5.57 -10.75
N SER A 208 10.71 6.40 -10.23
CA SER A 208 12.05 5.97 -9.84
C SER A 208 12.01 4.91 -8.76
N LEU A 209 11.05 5.03 -7.82
CA LEU A 209 10.83 4.06 -6.75
C LEU A 209 10.09 2.83 -7.26
N ALA A 210 9.08 3.01 -8.11
CA ALA A 210 8.32 1.92 -8.71
C ALA A 210 9.18 0.91 -9.48
N LYS A 211 10.32 1.34 -10.05
CA LYS A 211 11.31 0.46 -10.70
C LYS A 211 11.94 -0.57 -9.76
N ARG A 212 11.87 -0.37 -8.46
CA ARG A 212 12.37 -1.30 -7.43
C ARG A 212 11.28 -2.23 -6.90
N MET A 213 10.01 -2.02 -7.29
CA MET A 213 8.90 -2.85 -6.88
C MET A 213 8.90 -4.17 -7.64
N VAL A 214 9.07 -5.27 -6.93
CA VAL A 214 8.98 -6.63 -7.49
C VAL A 214 7.54 -6.94 -7.87
N ALA A 215 6.60 -6.76 -6.94
CA ALA A 215 5.16 -6.96 -7.13
C ALA A 215 4.34 -6.29 -6.03
N PHE A 216 3.05 -6.08 -6.31
CA PHE A 216 2.04 -5.74 -5.32
C PHE A 216 1.05 -6.88 -5.15
N TYR A 217 0.91 -7.40 -3.93
CA TYR A 217 -0.11 -8.38 -3.55
C TYR A 217 -1.30 -7.67 -2.91
N CYS A 218 -2.34 -7.41 -3.72
CA CYS A 218 -3.62 -6.83 -3.33
C CYS A 218 -4.59 -7.95 -2.96
N ILE A 219 -4.54 -8.41 -1.72
CA ILE A 219 -5.29 -9.59 -1.28
C ILE A 219 -6.60 -9.15 -0.65
N GLY A 220 -7.71 -9.78 -1.07
CA GLY A 220 -9.03 -9.51 -0.50
C GLY A 220 -9.51 -8.07 -0.69
N TYR A 221 -9.12 -7.45 -1.78
CA TYR A 221 -9.65 -6.15 -2.20
C TYR A 221 -9.69 -6.07 -3.72
N LYS A 222 -10.46 -5.12 -4.24
CA LYS A 222 -10.67 -4.92 -5.68
C LYS A 222 -9.73 -3.87 -6.24
N VAL A 223 -9.47 -3.99 -7.55
CA VAL A 223 -8.86 -2.95 -8.36
C VAL A 223 -9.89 -2.56 -9.44
N THR A 224 -10.42 -1.36 -9.38
CA THR A 224 -11.48 -0.87 -10.26
C THR A 224 -10.94 -0.10 -11.47
N ALA A 225 -11.83 0.27 -12.40
CA ALA A 225 -11.48 1.14 -13.53
C ALA A 225 -11.03 2.53 -13.06
N GLU A 226 -11.63 3.04 -11.99
CA GLU A 226 -11.24 4.31 -11.39
C GLU A 226 -9.82 4.22 -10.79
N ASP A 227 -9.50 3.13 -10.09
CA ASP A 227 -8.16 2.90 -9.53
C ASP A 227 -7.08 2.85 -10.62
N THR A 228 -7.35 2.12 -11.71
CA THR A 228 -6.39 2.02 -12.83
C THR A 228 -6.23 3.32 -13.61
N ALA A 229 -7.28 4.13 -13.69
CA ALA A 229 -7.21 5.47 -14.29
C ALA A 229 -6.39 6.44 -13.39
N ALA A 230 -6.50 6.30 -12.06
CA ALA A 230 -5.79 7.14 -11.11
C ALA A 230 -4.33 6.70 -10.87
N CYS A 231 -3.99 5.43 -11.11
CA CYS A 231 -2.66 4.88 -10.86
C CYS A 231 -2.20 3.93 -11.96
N ARG A 232 -1.31 4.40 -12.85
CA ARG A 232 -0.73 3.61 -13.94
C ARG A 232 0.18 2.46 -13.49
N LEU A 233 0.57 2.42 -12.22
CA LEU A 233 1.35 1.34 -11.64
C LEU A 233 0.51 0.09 -11.34
N LEU A 234 -0.82 0.22 -11.26
CA LEU A 234 -1.74 -0.90 -11.14
C LEU A 234 -1.85 -1.62 -12.48
N ARG A 235 -1.12 -2.69 -12.64
CA ARG A 235 -1.07 -3.54 -13.84
C ARG A 235 -1.36 -4.98 -13.47
N PRO A 236 -2.30 -5.69 -14.13
CA PRO A 236 -2.65 -7.05 -13.76
C PRO A 236 -1.50 -8.03 -13.96
N ALA A 237 -1.37 -8.98 -13.06
CA ALA A 237 -0.53 -10.15 -13.26
C ALA A 237 -1.10 -11.03 -14.38
N LYS A 238 -0.24 -11.61 -15.23
CA LYS A 238 -0.58 -12.48 -16.35
C LYS A 238 -0.01 -13.91 -16.19
N GLY A 239 0.93 -14.08 -15.27
CA GLY A 239 1.59 -15.34 -15.01
C GLY A 239 2.31 -15.38 -13.68
N ALA A 240 3.14 -16.40 -13.47
CA ALA A 240 3.81 -16.65 -12.20
C ALA A 240 5.03 -15.75 -11.94
N THR A 241 5.67 -15.20 -12.98
CA THR A 241 7.02 -14.58 -12.87
C THR A 241 7.10 -13.16 -13.39
N ASP A 242 6.00 -12.56 -13.88
CA ASP A 242 5.99 -11.15 -14.28
C ASP A 242 6.22 -10.25 -13.06
N THR A 243 6.90 -9.13 -13.26
CA THR A 243 7.33 -8.22 -12.21
C THR A 243 6.80 -6.81 -12.42
N GLY A 244 6.73 -6.01 -11.35
CA GLY A 244 6.15 -4.67 -11.36
C GLY A 244 4.65 -4.68 -11.65
N ILE A 245 3.94 -5.69 -11.17
CA ILE A 245 2.52 -5.97 -11.43
C ILE A 245 1.73 -6.10 -10.13
N THR A 246 0.41 -6.19 -10.26
CA THR A 246 -0.53 -6.37 -9.15
C THR A 246 -1.17 -7.75 -9.21
N ILE A 247 -1.01 -8.52 -8.14
CA ILE A 247 -1.72 -9.77 -7.89
C ILE A 247 -3.00 -9.42 -7.15
N CYS A 248 -4.14 -9.85 -7.66
CA CYS A 248 -5.43 -9.62 -7.03
C CYS A 248 -6.32 -10.85 -7.20
N PHE A 249 -7.06 -11.19 -6.19
CA PHE A 249 -8.11 -12.22 -6.20
C PHE A 249 -9.07 -12.01 -5.03
N ASN A 250 -10.31 -12.48 -5.17
CA ASN A 250 -11.33 -12.49 -4.14
C ASN A 250 -12.07 -13.83 -4.20
N SER A 251 -12.13 -14.54 -3.07
CA SER A 251 -12.56 -15.93 -3.02
C SER A 251 -14.00 -16.08 -2.54
N VAL A 252 -14.80 -16.81 -3.30
CA VAL A 252 -16.22 -17.06 -3.01
C VAL A 252 -16.59 -18.52 -3.30
N LYS A 253 -17.69 -18.97 -2.74
CA LYS A 253 -18.34 -20.25 -3.09
C LYS A 253 -19.14 -20.15 -4.39
N ALA A 254 -19.86 -19.05 -4.55
CA ALA A 254 -20.74 -18.76 -5.67
C ALA A 254 -20.87 -17.24 -5.87
N LEU A 255 -21.40 -16.80 -7.00
CA LEU A 255 -21.52 -15.39 -7.36
C LEU A 255 -22.34 -14.58 -6.33
N GLU A 256 -23.41 -15.16 -5.82
CA GLU A 256 -24.28 -14.53 -4.78
C GLU A 256 -23.56 -14.29 -3.44
N SER A 257 -22.42 -14.93 -3.24
CA SER A 257 -21.57 -14.73 -2.05
C SER A 257 -20.64 -13.51 -2.18
N GLU A 258 -20.69 -12.79 -3.30
CA GLU A 258 -19.90 -11.59 -3.51
C GLU A 258 -20.22 -10.50 -2.47
N ILE A 259 -19.18 -9.83 -1.96
CA ILE A 259 -19.29 -8.66 -1.07
C ILE A 259 -18.85 -7.41 -1.84
N ASP A 260 -19.77 -6.48 -2.03
CA ASP A 260 -19.61 -5.31 -2.89
C ASP A 260 -18.38 -4.46 -2.54
N VAL A 261 -18.09 -4.28 -1.25
CA VAL A 261 -16.98 -3.43 -0.82
C VAL A 261 -15.61 -4.01 -1.19
N VAL A 262 -15.48 -5.33 -1.25
CA VAL A 262 -14.18 -5.98 -1.48
C VAL A 262 -13.98 -6.46 -2.92
N SER A 263 -15.05 -6.74 -3.68
CA SER A 263 -14.89 -7.39 -4.99
C SER A 263 -15.68 -6.79 -6.15
N LYS A 264 -16.81 -6.13 -5.91
CA LYS A 264 -17.66 -5.62 -7.00
C LYS A 264 -16.95 -4.58 -7.88
N GLY A 265 -16.95 -4.85 -9.17
CA GLY A 265 -16.27 -4.00 -10.16
C GLY A 265 -14.76 -4.24 -10.25
N ASN A 266 -14.27 -5.34 -9.68
CA ASN A 266 -12.87 -5.73 -9.78
C ASN A 266 -12.50 -6.05 -11.23
N LEU A 267 -11.35 -5.52 -11.69
CA LEU A 267 -10.81 -5.78 -13.03
C LEU A 267 -9.73 -6.86 -13.04
N PHE A 268 -9.08 -7.09 -11.90
CA PHE A 268 -7.91 -7.96 -11.83
C PHE A 268 -8.25 -9.26 -11.09
N CYS A 269 -7.92 -10.39 -11.71
CA CYS A 269 -7.96 -11.66 -11.01
C CYS A 269 -6.92 -12.61 -11.60
N ILE A 270 -6.17 -13.27 -10.72
CA ILE A 270 -5.28 -14.36 -11.06
C ILE A 270 -5.48 -15.47 -10.03
N ASN A 271 -5.52 -16.72 -10.47
CA ASN A 271 -5.64 -17.84 -9.55
C ASN A 271 -4.30 -18.05 -8.81
N PRO A 272 -4.23 -17.86 -7.48
CA PRO A 272 -2.98 -17.93 -6.73
C PRO A 272 -2.41 -19.33 -6.56
N VAL A 273 -3.13 -20.37 -7.04
CA VAL A 273 -2.67 -21.76 -6.99
C VAL A 273 -1.85 -22.14 -8.22
N ASN A 274 -2.34 -21.79 -9.43
CA ASN A 274 -1.68 -22.13 -10.70
C ASN A 274 -1.14 -20.90 -11.47
N TRP A 275 -1.35 -19.71 -10.96
CA TRP A 275 -0.92 -18.42 -11.54
C TRP A 275 -1.42 -18.18 -12.97
N ARG A 276 -2.67 -18.60 -13.23
CA ARG A 276 -3.36 -18.45 -14.51
C ARG A 276 -4.53 -17.46 -14.38
N THR A 277 -4.90 -16.88 -15.52
CA THR A 277 -6.02 -15.92 -15.64
C THR A 277 -7.19 -16.50 -16.44
N ASP A 278 -7.17 -17.81 -16.72
CA ASP A 278 -8.21 -18.57 -17.40
C ASP A 278 -9.03 -19.45 -16.43
N THR A 279 -9.93 -20.23 -16.96
CA THR A 279 -10.87 -21.08 -16.21
C THR A 279 -10.32 -22.43 -15.78
N VAL A 280 -9.02 -22.69 -15.95
CA VAL A 280 -8.43 -24.00 -15.58
C VAL A 280 -8.48 -24.17 -14.06
N PRO A 281 -9.20 -25.20 -13.56
CA PRO A 281 -9.28 -25.48 -12.13
C PRO A 281 -7.92 -25.88 -11.56
N ALA A 282 -7.65 -25.49 -10.33
CA ALA A 282 -6.42 -25.81 -9.63
C ALA A 282 -6.73 -26.43 -8.27
N PRO A 283 -6.44 -27.73 -8.06
CA PRO A 283 -6.55 -28.33 -6.73
C PRO A 283 -5.48 -27.80 -5.79
N PHE A 284 -5.85 -27.58 -4.53
CA PHE A 284 -4.93 -27.14 -3.49
C PHE A 284 -5.27 -27.74 -2.12
N VAL A 285 -4.28 -27.74 -1.23
CA VAL A 285 -4.46 -28.25 0.12
C VAL A 285 -4.77 -27.11 1.08
N ASN A 286 -5.90 -27.19 1.76
CA ASN A 286 -6.23 -26.38 2.90
C ASN A 286 -5.71 -27.05 4.18
N TYR A 287 -4.65 -26.49 4.77
CA TYR A 287 -4.02 -27.04 5.95
C TYR A 287 -4.85 -26.74 7.22
N GLY A 288 -5.64 -27.71 7.64
CA GLY A 288 -6.45 -27.64 8.86
C GLY A 288 -5.69 -28.09 10.10
N ARG A 289 -6.23 -27.73 11.29
CA ARG A 289 -5.63 -28.17 12.58
C ARG A 289 -5.72 -29.68 12.80
N LYS A 290 -6.77 -30.33 12.30
CA LYS A 290 -7.05 -31.75 12.53
C LYS A 290 -6.93 -32.59 11.26
N LYS A 291 -7.20 -32.00 10.12
CA LYS A 291 -7.26 -32.67 8.83
C LYS A 291 -6.93 -31.68 7.73
N ASN A 292 -6.16 -32.12 6.74
CA ASN A 292 -5.97 -31.37 5.51
C ASN A 292 -7.08 -31.75 4.53
N ASP A 293 -7.72 -30.76 3.93
CA ASP A 293 -8.74 -30.97 2.92
C ASP A 293 -8.19 -30.54 1.55
N THR A 294 -8.52 -31.30 0.53
CA THR A 294 -8.25 -30.91 -0.87
C THR A 294 -9.43 -30.09 -1.38
N LEU A 295 -9.16 -28.84 -1.73
CA LEU A 295 -10.10 -27.91 -2.32
C LEU A 295 -9.71 -27.63 -3.76
N THR A 296 -10.61 -26.97 -4.52
CA THR A 296 -10.30 -26.53 -5.88
C THR A 296 -10.61 -25.05 -6.02
N ALA A 297 -9.66 -24.31 -6.58
CA ALA A 297 -9.79 -22.90 -6.94
C ALA A 297 -9.95 -22.79 -8.46
N GLN A 298 -11.01 -22.10 -8.91
CA GLN A 298 -11.27 -21.85 -10.32
C GLN A 298 -11.61 -20.38 -10.53
N LEU A 299 -10.86 -19.71 -11.39
CA LEU A 299 -11.12 -18.32 -11.74
C LEU A 299 -12.26 -18.25 -12.75
N ASP A 300 -13.20 -17.34 -12.52
CA ASP A 300 -14.19 -16.93 -13.50
C ASP A 300 -13.78 -15.59 -14.14
N PRO A 301 -13.47 -15.57 -15.45
CA PRO A 301 -13.01 -14.35 -16.12
C PRO A 301 -14.09 -13.29 -16.28
N GLU A 302 -15.37 -13.63 -16.19
CA GLU A 302 -16.48 -12.68 -16.31
C GLU A 302 -16.67 -11.87 -15.03
N SER A 303 -16.85 -12.56 -13.91
CA SER A 303 -17.03 -11.91 -12.60
C SER A 303 -15.72 -11.44 -11.95
N ARG A 304 -14.57 -11.95 -12.42
CA ARG A 304 -13.25 -11.72 -11.79
C ARG A 304 -13.19 -12.20 -10.33
N LEU A 305 -13.90 -13.27 -10.04
CA LEU A 305 -13.92 -13.96 -8.75
C LEU A 305 -13.19 -15.31 -8.84
N LEU A 306 -12.71 -15.77 -7.70
CA LEU A 306 -12.09 -17.08 -7.55
C LEU A 306 -13.07 -18.00 -6.82
N PHE A 307 -13.68 -18.93 -7.55
CA PHE A 307 -14.60 -19.90 -6.97
C PHE A 307 -13.84 -21.01 -6.27
N ILE A 308 -14.20 -21.25 -4.99
CA ILE A 308 -13.63 -22.31 -4.17
C ILE A 308 -14.66 -23.40 -3.97
N SER A 309 -14.36 -24.63 -4.39
CA SER A 309 -15.19 -25.79 -4.17
C SER A 309 -14.55 -26.79 -3.19
N GLY A 310 -15.39 -27.57 -2.52
CA GLY A 310 -14.97 -28.55 -1.53
C GLY A 310 -14.86 -28.04 -0.10
N TYR A 311 -14.97 -26.72 0.16
CA TYR A 311 -14.95 -26.18 1.50
C TYR A 311 -16.34 -26.20 2.13
N ALA A 312 -16.45 -26.82 3.31
CA ALA A 312 -17.75 -27.10 3.94
C ALA A 312 -18.21 -25.99 4.89
N ASP A 313 -17.33 -25.06 5.31
CA ASP A 313 -17.69 -23.98 6.25
C ASP A 313 -18.13 -22.74 5.49
N ASP A 314 -19.41 -22.43 5.58
CA ASP A 314 -20.03 -21.28 4.92
C ASP A 314 -20.31 -20.13 5.90
N LYS A 315 -19.75 -20.16 7.10
CA LYS A 315 -20.01 -19.12 8.11
C LYS A 315 -19.56 -17.76 7.60
N PRO A 316 -20.48 -16.77 7.59
CA PRO A 316 -20.13 -15.44 7.17
C PRO A 316 -19.16 -14.80 8.16
N MET A 317 -18.29 -13.95 7.64
CA MET A 317 -17.49 -13.05 8.45
C MET A 317 -18.39 -12.07 9.22
N ALA A 318 -18.01 -11.70 10.44
CA ALA A 318 -18.73 -10.69 11.19
C ALA A 318 -18.81 -9.36 10.43
N VAL A 319 -19.90 -8.64 10.58
CA VAL A 319 -20.16 -7.29 10.04
C VAL A 319 -20.45 -7.24 8.54
N ILE A 320 -19.53 -7.66 7.67
CA ILE A 320 -19.67 -7.53 6.20
C ILE A 320 -19.85 -8.87 5.49
N GLY A 321 -19.69 -9.99 6.20
CA GLY A 321 -19.66 -11.30 5.58
C GLY A 321 -21.01 -11.76 5.05
N LYS A 322 -20.97 -12.51 3.93
CA LYS A 322 -22.07 -13.29 3.40
C LYS A 322 -21.73 -14.77 3.47
N PRO A 323 -22.72 -15.69 3.60
CA PRO A 323 -22.46 -17.12 3.52
C PRO A 323 -21.73 -17.46 2.21
N GLY A 324 -20.70 -18.28 2.31
CA GLY A 324 -19.90 -18.67 1.14
C GLY A 324 -18.94 -17.59 0.61
N ASN A 325 -18.79 -16.46 1.28
CA ASN A 325 -17.69 -15.56 1.02
C ASN A 325 -16.49 -15.96 1.88
N TYR A 326 -15.33 -16.12 1.25
CA TYR A 326 -14.14 -16.66 1.90
C TYR A 326 -13.06 -15.60 2.13
N HIS A 327 -13.42 -14.33 2.14
CA HIS A 327 -12.51 -13.23 2.36
C HIS A 327 -11.58 -13.43 3.56
N ASN A 328 -12.11 -13.84 4.71
CA ASN A 328 -11.33 -14.11 5.93
C ASN A 328 -10.44 -15.36 5.86
N MET A 329 -10.57 -16.15 4.79
CA MET A 329 -9.79 -17.38 4.59
C MET A 329 -8.67 -17.21 3.54
N GLU A 330 -8.65 -16.13 2.79
CA GLU A 330 -7.75 -15.97 1.63
C GLU A 330 -6.27 -16.08 2.01
N LEU A 331 -5.86 -15.44 3.09
CA LEU A 331 -4.50 -15.61 3.59
C LEU A 331 -4.21 -17.07 3.95
N LYS A 332 -5.13 -17.74 4.64
CA LYS A 332 -4.93 -19.12 5.08
C LYS A 332 -4.97 -20.13 3.94
N PHE A 333 -5.86 -19.95 2.97
CA PHE A 333 -5.98 -20.88 1.84
C PHE A 333 -4.72 -20.92 0.99
N PHE A 334 -4.12 -19.74 0.76
CA PHE A 334 -3.14 -19.60 -0.30
C PHE A 334 -1.70 -19.33 0.18
N TYR A 335 -1.43 -19.35 1.50
CA TYR A 335 -0.11 -18.99 2.01
C TYR A 335 1.06 -19.75 1.38
N PRO A 336 1.00 -21.08 1.13
CA PRO A 336 2.15 -21.79 0.57
C PRO A 336 2.46 -21.34 -0.87
N TYR A 337 1.39 -21.13 -1.64
CA TYR A 337 1.47 -20.74 -3.05
C TYR A 337 1.95 -19.29 -3.20
N ILE A 338 1.44 -18.39 -2.36
CA ILE A 338 1.88 -16.98 -2.35
C ILE A 338 3.34 -16.87 -1.91
N ARG A 339 3.73 -17.59 -0.86
CA ARG A 339 5.12 -17.62 -0.40
C ARG A 339 6.09 -18.05 -1.49
N GLN A 340 5.78 -19.17 -2.17
CA GLN A 340 6.60 -19.64 -3.28
C GLN A 340 6.63 -18.63 -4.43
N ASN A 341 5.47 -18.05 -4.76
CA ASN A 341 5.39 -17.06 -5.83
C ASN A 341 6.16 -15.78 -5.53
N MET A 342 6.18 -15.32 -4.28
CA MET A 342 7.05 -14.20 -3.87
C MET A 342 8.51 -14.51 -4.17
N ALA A 343 8.98 -15.71 -3.83
CA ALA A 343 10.35 -16.15 -4.13
C ALA A 343 10.62 -16.22 -5.63
N ASP A 344 9.70 -16.78 -6.42
CA ASP A 344 9.82 -16.91 -7.88
C ASP A 344 9.89 -15.54 -8.56
N ARG A 345 9.06 -14.57 -8.12
CA ARG A 345 9.07 -13.20 -8.64
C ARG A 345 10.32 -12.43 -8.24
N VAL A 346 10.82 -12.65 -7.02
CA VAL A 346 12.11 -12.07 -6.59
C VAL A 346 13.23 -12.60 -7.49
N ALA A 347 13.31 -13.91 -7.73
CA ALA A 347 14.30 -14.50 -8.62
C ALA A 347 14.21 -13.90 -10.04
N ALA A 348 13.00 -13.82 -10.60
CA ALA A 348 12.78 -13.24 -11.93
C ALA A 348 13.12 -11.73 -11.98
N PHE A 349 12.89 -10.99 -10.90
CA PHE A 349 13.24 -9.58 -10.82
C PHE A 349 14.75 -9.38 -10.76
N MET A 350 15.45 -10.17 -9.95
CA MET A 350 16.90 -10.07 -9.79
C MET A 350 17.65 -10.46 -11.08
N ALA A 351 17.20 -11.51 -11.78
CA ALA A 351 17.76 -11.92 -13.06
C ALA A 351 17.71 -10.81 -14.13
N LYS A 352 16.59 -10.05 -14.20
CA LYS A 352 16.47 -8.90 -15.12
C LYS A 352 17.36 -7.71 -14.79
N LYS A 353 17.90 -7.64 -13.59
CA LYS A 353 18.84 -6.56 -13.19
C LYS A 353 20.27 -6.86 -13.60
N GLU A 354 20.60 -8.12 -13.83
CA GLU A 354 21.93 -8.57 -14.24
C GLU A 354 22.12 -8.53 -15.77
N GLU A 355 21.03 -8.45 -16.54
CA GLU A 355 21.02 -8.20 -17.99
C GLU A 355 21.17 -6.70 -18.30
#